data_2f4fe247e37090a861bb0d17d24da4fe
#
_entry.id   2f4fe247e37090a861bb0d17d24da4fe
#
_cell.length_a   1.000
_cell.length_b   1.000
_cell.length_c   1.000
_cell.angle_alpha   90.00
_cell.angle_beta   90.00
_cell.angle_gamma   90.00
#
_symmetry.space_group_name_H-M   'P 1'
#
loop_
_entity.id
_entity.type
_entity.pdbx_description
1 polymer ?
#
loop_
_entity_poly.entity_id
_entity_poly.type
_entity_poly.pdbx_seq_one_letter_code
_entity_poly.pdbx_strand_id
1 'polypeptide(L)'
;IKQSIITKEHLKEADLDLYYMDIRAYGKGFERYYNMAEDTDGINFKRNRIAEIEKNKETDQIIIKSLDEDDNIKEDNYDLVILSVGLKPNEEVSQMMKNLKIRVNKFGFADVDEVNPLKTSRAGVYACGVITGPKDIPESVIQASGSAVLAAQDAFNSKVAEGEKETKTEAKEEEYRFVDNERIKTGVFVCHCGTNIAGVVDVEDITERAEDLPFVEHAEDVRYLCSSDGQDLIGQRIEEKDLNRIVVASCTPRTHEPLFKKAVARAGLNPYLMIMTNIRDQDSWVHREDEAKATEKAYDLIKGAAAKARKAHSLNREKIEKIDNAFVIGGGVAGMTSALQLADLGFQTYLIEKDSQLGGNANKLMLTMDGKPIVNFVNDLKDKVNNHPLLEVYKNHTIEKIEGYVGNYKF
;
A
#
# COMPACT_ATOMS: atom_id res chain seq x y z
N ILE A 1 -6.37 -2.97 21.07
CA ILE A 1 -4.93 -3.33 21.13
C ILE A 1 -4.07 -2.21 20.60
N LYS A 2 -4.16 -1.85 19.30
CA LYS A 2 -3.35 -0.78 18.69
C LYS A 2 -3.48 0.55 19.44
N GLN A 3 -4.69 0.94 19.78
CA GLN A 3 -4.94 2.19 20.50
C GLN A 3 -4.32 2.17 21.91
N SER A 4 -4.41 1.03 22.62
CA SER A 4 -3.81 0.91 23.96
C SER A 4 -2.28 1.03 23.92
N ILE A 5 -1.60 0.41 22.97
CA ILE A 5 -0.15 0.56 22.81
C ILE A 5 0.20 2.02 22.50
N ILE A 6 -0.48 2.65 21.54
CA ILE A 6 -0.23 4.06 21.20
C ILE A 6 -0.52 4.99 22.39
N THR A 7 -1.60 4.72 23.13
CA THR A 7 -1.90 5.50 24.35
C THR A 7 -0.79 5.37 25.38
N LYS A 8 -0.29 4.16 25.59
CA LYS A 8 0.81 3.91 26.54
C LYS A 8 2.14 4.54 26.11
N GLU A 9 2.41 4.59 24.79
CA GLU A 9 3.58 5.31 24.25
C GLU A 9 3.54 6.81 24.54
N HIS A 10 2.34 7.42 24.49
CA HIS A 10 2.16 8.86 24.73
C HIS A 10 1.89 9.21 26.18
N LEU A 11 1.24 8.35 26.95
CA LEU A 11 0.86 8.53 28.34
C LEU A 11 1.40 7.37 29.17
N LYS A 12 2.69 7.44 29.49
CA LYS A 12 3.43 6.35 30.17
C LYS A 12 2.83 5.96 31.52
N GLU A 13 2.24 6.92 32.25
CA GLU A 13 1.64 6.70 33.55
C GLU A 13 0.19 6.22 33.52
N ALA A 14 -0.42 6.10 32.32
CA ALA A 14 -1.81 5.64 32.23
C ALA A 14 -1.91 4.13 32.45
N ASP A 15 -2.87 3.71 33.27
CA ASP A 15 -3.29 2.33 33.40
C ASP A 15 -4.45 2.07 32.44
N LEU A 16 -4.32 1.02 31.63
CA LEU A 16 -5.23 0.71 30.54
C LEU A 16 -5.83 -0.67 30.71
N ASP A 17 -7.13 -0.74 30.89
CA ASP A 17 -7.85 -1.99 30.95
C ASP A 17 -8.57 -2.27 29.63
N LEU A 18 -8.31 -3.42 29.01
CA LEU A 18 -9.00 -3.88 27.84
C LEU A 18 -10.03 -4.94 28.23
N TYR A 19 -11.31 -4.57 28.17
CA TYR A 19 -12.40 -5.51 28.37
C TYR A 19 -12.71 -6.23 27.07
N TYR A 20 -12.77 -7.55 27.08
CA TYR A 20 -13.07 -8.37 25.92
C TYR A 20 -13.78 -9.66 26.32
N MET A 21 -14.57 -10.22 25.40
CA MET A 21 -15.11 -11.57 25.51
C MET A 21 -14.25 -12.59 24.73
N ASP A 22 -13.79 -12.20 23.55
CA ASP A 22 -12.94 -13.01 22.68
C ASP A 22 -12.10 -12.11 21.79
N ILE A 23 -10.77 -12.33 21.75
CA ILE A 23 -9.84 -11.63 20.88
C ILE A 23 -9.37 -12.60 19.79
N ARG A 24 -9.55 -12.19 18.54
CA ARG A 24 -9.12 -12.95 17.36
C ARG A 24 -8.04 -12.19 16.63
N ALA A 25 -6.80 -12.53 16.90
CA ALA A 25 -5.63 -11.89 16.32
C ALA A 25 -5.05 -12.75 15.17
N TYR A 26 -5.92 -13.26 14.30
CA TYR A 26 -5.53 -14.09 13.17
C TYR A 26 -5.05 -13.25 12.01
N GLY A 27 -4.17 -13.04 11.52
CA GLY A 27 -3.68 -12.23 10.43
C GLY A 27 -2.18 -12.00 10.57
N LYS A 28 -1.56 -11.60 9.50
CA LYS A 28 -0.12 -11.44 9.48
C LYS A 28 0.32 -10.31 10.43
N GLY A 29 1.00 -10.67 11.50
CA GLY A 29 1.54 -9.76 12.49
C GLY A 29 0.56 -9.36 13.62
N PHE A 30 -0.73 -9.73 13.55
CA PHE A 30 -1.71 -9.34 14.57
C PHE A 30 -1.50 -10.04 15.90
N GLU A 31 -1.17 -11.34 15.90
CA GLU A 31 -0.85 -12.09 17.10
C GLU A 31 0.42 -11.53 17.78
N ARG A 32 1.46 -11.24 16.99
CA ARG A 32 2.66 -10.60 17.53
C ARG A 32 2.36 -9.25 18.19
N TYR A 33 1.43 -8.49 17.60
CA TYR A 33 1.02 -7.19 18.14
C TYR A 33 0.16 -7.34 19.41
N TYR A 34 -0.66 -8.39 19.48
CA TYR A 34 -1.40 -8.77 20.68
C TYR A 34 -0.43 -9.14 21.81
N ASN A 35 0.52 -10.04 21.57
CA ASN A 35 1.51 -10.46 22.56
C ASN A 35 2.35 -9.26 23.06
N MET A 36 2.74 -8.34 22.16
CA MET A 36 3.44 -7.12 22.56
C MET A 36 2.61 -6.25 23.50
N ALA A 37 1.30 -6.16 23.30
CA ALA A 37 0.42 -5.42 24.21
C ALA A 37 0.27 -6.12 25.56
N GLU A 38 0.21 -7.45 25.55
CA GLU A 38 0.12 -8.27 26.76
C GLU A 38 1.40 -8.18 27.61
N ASP A 39 2.56 -8.07 26.95
CA ASP A 39 3.86 -7.87 27.60
C ASP A 39 4.13 -6.41 28.02
N THR A 40 3.25 -5.46 27.65
CA THR A 40 3.44 -4.04 27.98
C THR A 40 2.89 -3.72 29.35
N ASP A 41 3.75 -3.27 30.28
CA ASP A 41 3.36 -2.87 31.63
C ASP A 41 2.31 -1.75 31.63
N GLY A 42 1.28 -1.90 32.48
CA GLY A 42 0.14 -0.99 32.57
C GLY A 42 -0.88 -1.14 31.43
N ILE A 43 -0.85 -2.25 30.68
CA ILE A 43 -1.95 -2.69 29.80
C ILE A 43 -2.50 -4.01 30.33
N ASN A 44 -3.71 -3.99 30.85
CA ASN A 44 -4.34 -5.15 31.48
C ASN A 44 -5.44 -5.72 30.58
N PHE A 45 -5.45 -7.02 30.39
CA PHE A 45 -6.47 -7.73 29.62
C PHE A 45 -7.50 -8.34 30.56
N LYS A 46 -8.75 -7.82 30.54
CA LYS A 46 -9.87 -8.28 31.37
C LYS A 46 -10.88 -9.05 30.52
N ARG A 47 -10.88 -10.37 30.60
CA ARG A 47 -11.86 -11.23 29.90
C ARG A 47 -13.20 -11.25 30.61
N ASN A 48 -13.86 -10.10 30.61
CA ASN A 48 -15.12 -9.88 31.32
C ASN A 48 -16.23 -9.49 30.33
N ARG A 49 -17.45 -9.87 30.68
CA ARG A 49 -18.65 -9.42 29.97
C ARG A 49 -19.16 -8.13 30.62
N ILE A 50 -19.11 -7.02 29.89
CA ILE A 50 -19.66 -5.74 30.36
C ILE A 50 -21.19 -5.84 30.43
N ALA A 51 -21.75 -5.58 31.61
CA ALA A 51 -23.18 -5.55 31.85
C ALA A 51 -23.73 -4.12 31.76
N GLU A 52 -23.01 -3.15 32.31
CA GLU A 52 -23.47 -1.77 32.41
C GLU A 52 -22.28 -0.79 32.43
N ILE A 53 -22.49 0.41 31.89
CA ILE A 53 -21.58 1.53 31.97
C ILE A 53 -22.38 2.73 32.49
N GLU A 54 -22.03 3.26 33.65
CA GLU A 54 -22.70 4.37 34.29
C GLU A 54 -21.73 5.51 34.54
N LYS A 55 -22.23 6.74 34.60
CA LYS A 55 -21.47 7.90 35.06
C LYS A 55 -21.80 8.20 36.51
N ASN A 56 -20.77 8.21 37.37
CA ASN A 56 -20.93 8.66 38.74
C ASN A 56 -21.11 10.18 38.77
N LYS A 57 -22.27 10.63 39.27
CA LYS A 57 -22.65 12.05 39.27
C LYS A 57 -21.86 12.87 40.30
N GLU A 58 -21.28 12.24 41.30
CA GLU A 58 -20.54 12.90 42.40
C GLU A 58 -19.05 13.07 42.06
N THR A 59 -18.45 12.03 41.47
CA THR A 59 -17.01 11.99 41.21
C THR A 59 -16.65 12.26 39.72
N ASP A 60 -17.64 12.36 38.84
CA ASP A 60 -17.49 12.50 37.38
C ASP A 60 -16.81 11.30 36.72
N GLN A 61 -16.48 10.24 37.45
CA GLN A 61 -15.88 9.01 36.97
C GLN A 61 -16.91 8.11 36.27
N ILE A 62 -16.42 7.22 35.43
CA ILE A 62 -17.24 6.21 34.70
C ILE A 62 -17.08 4.87 35.42
N ILE A 63 -18.20 4.27 35.82
CA ILE A 63 -18.25 2.96 36.46
C ILE A 63 -18.57 1.92 35.42
N ILE A 64 -17.74 0.90 35.32
CA ILE A 64 -18.00 -0.29 34.50
C ILE A 64 -18.38 -1.43 35.42
N LYS A 65 -19.59 -1.97 35.27
CA LYS A 65 -20.03 -3.21 35.89
C LYS A 65 -19.85 -4.34 34.90
N SER A 66 -19.08 -5.34 35.31
CA SER A 66 -18.76 -6.49 34.46
C SER A 66 -18.92 -7.81 35.21
N LEU A 67 -19.11 -8.89 34.45
CA LEU A 67 -19.08 -10.25 34.96
C LEU A 67 -17.74 -10.87 34.57
N ASP A 68 -17.02 -11.41 35.56
CA ASP A 68 -15.80 -12.17 35.31
C ASP A 68 -16.11 -13.61 34.81
N GLU A 69 -15.07 -14.42 34.64
CA GLU A 69 -15.21 -15.82 34.12
C GLU A 69 -15.97 -16.72 35.08
N ASP A 70 -16.08 -16.37 36.38
CA ASP A 70 -16.79 -17.10 37.43
C ASP A 70 -18.18 -16.49 37.68
N ASP A 71 -18.71 -15.66 36.79
CA ASP A 71 -19.98 -14.92 36.90
C ASP A 71 -20.08 -13.98 38.11
N ASN A 72 -18.95 -13.55 38.70
CA ASN A 72 -18.99 -12.57 39.77
C ASN A 72 -19.07 -11.15 39.16
N ILE A 73 -19.88 -10.31 39.83
CA ILE A 73 -20.00 -8.89 39.48
C ILE A 73 -18.75 -8.14 39.94
N LYS A 74 -18.10 -7.43 39.05
CA LYS A 74 -16.99 -6.51 39.30
C LYS A 74 -17.41 -5.10 38.94
N GLU A 75 -16.99 -4.15 39.77
CA GLU A 75 -17.17 -2.70 39.54
C GLU A 75 -15.80 -2.04 39.50
N ASP A 76 -15.47 -1.42 38.38
CA ASP A 76 -14.22 -0.69 38.18
C ASP A 76 -14.53 0.76 37.78
N ASN A 77 -13.72 1.72 38.32
CA ASN A 77 -13.89 3.15 38.06
C ASN A 77 -12.81 3.66 37.08
N TYR A 78 -13.22 4.47 36.13
CA TYR A 78 -12.34 5.00 35.10
C TYR A 78 -12.55 6.50 34.87
N ASP A 79 -11.48 7.18 34.47
CA ASP A 79 -11.54 8.59 34.07
C ASP A 79 -12.04 8.71 32.61
N LEU A 80 -11.75 7.70 31.77
CA LEU A 80 -12.14 7.65 30.36
C LEU A 80 -12.48 6.22 29.94
N VAL A 81 -13.56 6.06 29.17
CA VAL A 81 -13.95 4.81 28.54
C VAL A 81 -14.02 4.98 27.02
N ILE A 82 -13.32 4.13 26.30
CA ILE A 82 -13.29 4.12 24.84
C ILE A 82 -14.08 2.89 24.34
N LEU A 83 -15.17 3.15 23.62
CA LEU A 83 -15.99 2.10 23.03
C LEU A 83 -15.44 1.63 21.68
N SER A 84 -14.97 0.39 21.61
CA SER A 84 -14.53 -0.24 20.36
C SER A 84 -15.68 -1.03 19.71
N VAL A 85 -16.61 -0.31 19.10
CA VAL A 85 -17.90 -0.82 18.62
C VAL A 85 -17.87 -1.51 17.25
N GLY A 86 -16.71 -1.58 16.61
CA GLY A 86 -16.54 -2.20 15.27
C GLY A 86 -16.99 -1.29 14.13
N LEU A 87 -17.27 -1.89 12.98
CA LEU A 87 -17.60 -1.22 11.74
C LEU A 87 -18.97 -1.69 11.21
N LYS A 88 -19.73 -0.77 10.65
CA LYS A 88 -20.94 -1.04 9.85
C LYS A 88 -20.93 -0.14 8.60
N PRO A 89 -21.61 -0.53 7.50
CA PRO A 89 -21.83 0.37 6.38
C PRO A 89 -22.63 1.58 6.81
N ASN A 90 -22.33 2.77 6.25
CA ASN A 90 -23.16 3.95 6.44
C ASN A 90 -24.46 3.86 5.61
N GLU A 91 -25.40 4.76 5.88
CA GLU A 91 -26.71 4.74 5.22
C GLU A 91 -26.61 5.00 3.71
N GLU A 92 -25.71 5.87 3.28
CA GLU A 92 -25.48 6.19 1.85
C GLU A 92 -24.98 4.96 1.08
N VAL A 93 -24.02 4.23 1.64
CA VAL A 93 -23.50 2.97 1.05
C VAL A 93 -24.61 1.92 1.00
N SER A 94 -25.41 1.81 2.05
CA SER A 94 -26.54 0.88 2.11
C SER A 94 -27.59 1.21 1.05
N GLN A 95 -27.88 2.49 0.82
CA GLN A 95 -28.81 2.93 -0.21
C GLN A 95 -28.24 2.71 -1.62
N MET A 96 -26.94 2.96 -1.82
CA MET A 96 -26.24 2.67 -3.08
C MET A 96 -26.34 1.18 -3.43
N MET A 97 -26.06 0.29 -2.47
CA MET A 97 -26.17 -1.16 -2.69
C MET A 97 -27.60 -1.57 -3.07
N LYS A 98 -28.62 -0.99 -2.45
CA LYS A 98 -30.03 -1.22 -2.83
C LYS A 98 -30.33 -0.76 -4.25
N ASN A 99 -29.90 0.46 -4.62
CA ASN A 99 -30.08 1.01 -5.97
C ASN A 99 -29.41 0.14 -7.03
N LEU A 100 -28.22 -0.38 -6.72
CA LEU A 100 -27.49 -1.31 -7.57
C LEU A 100 -28.05 -2.75 -7.52
N LYS A 101 -29.05 -3.03 -6.72
CA LYS A 101 -29.63 -4.37 -6.50
C LYS A 101 -28.60 -5.41 -6.08
N ILE A 102 -27.63 -5.00 -5.29
CA ILE A 102 -26.64 -5.90 -4.68
C ILE A 102 -27.23 -6.49 -3.41
N ARG A 103 -27.12 -7.81 -3.24
CA ARG A 103 -27.51 -8.45 -1.98
C ARG A 103 -26.55 -8.03 -0.87
N VAL A 104 -27.11 -7.91 0.33
CA VAL A 104 -26.34 -7.62 1.55
C VAL A 104 -26.47 -8.80 2.52
N ASN A 105 -25.39 -9.03 3.30
CA ASN A 105 -25.39 -10.04 4.34
C ASN A 105 -26.14 -9.55 5.61
N LYS A 106 -26.26 -10.38 6.62
CA LYS A 106 -26.97 -10.07 7.89
C LYS A 106 -26.37 -8.88 8.66
N PHE A 107 -25.15 -8.46 8.33
CA PHE A 107 -24.48 -7.31 8.95
C PHE A 107 -24.57 -6.04 8.09
N GLY A 108 -25.22 -6.09 6.94
CA GLY A 108 -25.41 -4.96 6.04
C GLY A 108 -24.28 -4.73 5.02
N PHE A 109 -23.24 -5.54 5.00
CA PHE A 109 -22.18 -5.49 3.99
C PHE A 109 -22.61 -6.19 2.70
N ALA A 110 -21.96 -5.88 1.59
CA ALA A 110 -22.18 -6.59 0.34
C ALA A 110 -21.97 -8.09 0.51
N ASP A 111 -22.97 -8.88 0.07
CA ASP A 111 -22.91 -10.33 0.09
C ASP A 111 -22.08 -10.81 -1.10
N VAL A 112 -20.90 -11.35 -0.81
CA VAL A 112 -19.92 -11.84 -1.79
C VAL A 112 -19.69 -13.34 -1.59
N ASP A 113 -19.24 -14.00 -2.64
CA ASP A 113 -18.95 -15.43 -2.58
C ASP A 113 -17.62 -15.68 -1.84
N GLU A 114 -17.55 -16.76 -1.05
CA GLU A 114 -16.34 -17.08 -0.26
C GLU A 114 -15.12 -17.40 -1.11
N VAL A 115 -15.31 -17.99 -2.28
CA VAL A 115 -14.22 -18.35 -3.21
C VAL A 115 -13.99 -17.30 -4.29
N ASN A 116 -14.93 -16.37 -4.46
CA ASN A 116 -14.84 -15.21 -5.36
C ASN A 116 -15.22 -13.93 -4.60
N PRO A 117 -14.44 -13.51 -3.61
CA PRO A 117 -14.84 -12.47 -2.65
C PRO A 117 -14.92 -11.06 -3.22
N LEU A 118 -14.67 -10.89 -4.52
CA LEU A 118 -14.76 -9.62 -5.23
C LEU A 118 -16.02 -9.50 -6.08
N LYS A 119 -16.68 -10.63 -6.41
CA LYS A 119 -17.89 -10.66 -7.22
C LYS A 119 -19.12 -10.46 -6.34
N THR A 120 -19.95 -9.48 -6.71
CA THR A 120 -21.24 -9.26 -6.04
C THR A 120 -22.31 -10.17 -6.63
N SER A 121 -23.50 -10.12 -6.05
CA SER A 121 -24.69 -10.81 -6.58
C SER A 121 -25.17 -10.26 -7.94
N ARG A 122 -24.60 -9.15 -8.41
CA ARG A 122 -24.92 -8.52 -9.70
C ARG A 122 -23.73 -8.65 -10.65
N ALA A 123 -23.94 -9.27 -11.80
CA ALA A 123 -22.92 -9.40 -12.84
C ALA A 123 -22.39 -8.03 -13.30
N GLY A 124 -21.09 -7.94 -13.55
CA GLY A 124 -20.41 -6.71 -13.93
C GLY A 124 -20.22 -5.68 -12.80
N VAL A 125 -20.60 -6.02 -11.57
CA VAL A 125 -20.40 -5.17 -10.40
C VAL A 125 -19.51 -5.89 -9.39
N TYR A 126 -18.38 -5.27 -9.09
CA TYR A 126 -17.38 -5.78 -8.17
C TYR A 126 -17.35 -4.96 -6.89
N ALA A 127 -17.02 -5.59 -5.78
CA ALA A 127 -16.90 -4.93 -4.48
C ALA A 127 -15.55 -5.26 -3.85
N CYS A 128 -14.91 -4.28 -3.24
CA CYS A 128 -13.63 -4.43 -2.57
C CYS A 128 -13.53 -3.54 -1.32
N GLY A 129 -12.64 -3.91 -0.40
CA GLY A 129 -12.43 -3.18 0.84
C GLY A 129 -13.58 -3.33 1.83
N VAL A 130 -13.76 -2.35 2.70
CA VAL A 130 -14.68 -2.42 3.86
C VAL A 130 -16.16 -2.56 3.49
N ILE A 131 -16.55 -2.34 2.24
CA ILE A 131 -17.92 -2.58 1.78
C ILE A 131 -18.31 -4.07 1.84
N THR A 132 -17.33 -4.98 1.78
CA THR A 132 -17.53 -6.44 1.86
C THR A 132 -17.36 -7.00 3.28
N GLY A 133 -16.99 -6.16 4.23
CA GLY A 133 -16.77 -6.49 5.64
C GLY A 133 -15.58 -5.73 6.22
N PRO A 134 -15.41 -5.77 7.56
CA PRO A 134 -14.22 -5.18 8.20
C PRO A 134 -12.93 -5.75 7.62
N LYS A 135 -11.99 -4.87 7.24
CA LYS A 135 -10.71 -5.22 6.61
C LYS A 135 -9.64 -4.22 6.98
N ASP A 136 -8.39 -4.66 6.95
CA ASP A 136 -7.24 -3.78 7.07
C ASP A 136 -6.89 -3.10 5.72
N ILE A 137 -5.89 -2.21 5.77
CA ILE A 137 -5.43 -1.48 4.56
C ILE A 137 -4.79 -2.44 3.54
N PRO A 138 -3.87 -3.35 3.91
CA PRO A 138 -3.31 -4.33 2.99
C PRO A 138 -4.36 -5.19 2.29
N GLU A 139 -5.33 -5.73 3.03
CA GLU A 139 -6.44 -6.50 2.47
C GLU A 139 -7.28 -5.67 1.48
N SER A 140 -7.57 -4.41 1.84
CA SER A 140 -8.32 -3.49 0.98
C SER A 140 -7.58 -3.22 -0.34
N VAL A 141 -6.26 -3.02 -0.30
CA VAL A 141 -5.43 -2.80 -1.50
C VAL A 141 -5.37 -4.06 -2.38
N ILE A 142 -5.22 -5.25 -1.78
CA ILE A 142 -5.24 -6.52 -2.51
C ILE A 142 -6.57 -6.71 -3.23
N GLN A 143 -7.68 -6.46 -2.54
CA GLN A 143 -9.02 -6.57 -3.12
C GLN A 143 -9.27 -5.53 -4.22
N ALA A 144 -8.81 -4.30 -4.04
CA ALA A 144 -8.93 -3.25 -5.05
C ALA A 144 -8.19 -3.63 -6.34
N SER A 145 -6.95 -4.14 -6.21
CA SER A 145 -6.17 -4.62 -7.35
C SER A 145 -6.87 -5.78 -8.07
N GLY A 146 -7.38 -6.76 -7.34
CA GLY A 146 -8.13 -7.88 -7.92
C GLY A 146 -9.44 -7.44 -8.60
N SER A 147 -10.18 -6.51 -7.99
CA SER A 147 -11.42 -5.97 -8.59
C SER A 147 -11.15 -5.22 -9.89
N ALA A 148 -10.05 -4.46 -9.95
CA ALA A 148 -9.64 -3.75 -11.16
C ALA A 148 -9.32 -4.72 -12.31
N VAL A 149 -8.63 -5.83 -12.02
CA VAL A 149 -8.33 -6.87 -13.02
C VAL A 149 -9.61 -7.53 -13.54
N LEU A 150 -10.55 -7.90 -12.65
CA LEU A 150 -11.82 -8.49 -13.06
C LEU A 150 -12.67 -7.54 -13.92
N ALA A 151 -12.71 -6.26 -13.56
CA ALA A 151 -13.42 -5.24 -14.34
C ALA A 151 -12.76 -5.02 -15.71
N ALA A 152 -11.42 -4.99 -15.75
CA ALA A 152 -10.66 -4.89 -17.00
C ALA A 152 -10.91 -6.10 -17.92
N GLN A 153 -10.94 -7.31 -17.38
CA GLN A 153 -11.25 -8.55 -18.10
C GLN A 153 -12.64 -8.51 -18.74
N ASP A 154 -13.66 -8.11 -17.98
CA ASP A 154 -15.02 -7.99 -18.52
C ASP A 154 -15.11 -6.93 -19.62
N ALA A 155 -14.43 -5.77 -19.45
CA ALA A 155 -14.37 -4.72 -20.45
C ALA A 155 -13.62 -5.16 -21.73
N PHE A 156 -12.52 -5.91 -21.56
CA PHE A 156 -11.75 -6.47 -22.68
C PHE A 156 -12.57 -7.49 -23.47
N ASN A 157 -13.21 -8.43 -22.78
CA ASN A 157 -14.06 -9.44 -23.39
C ASN A 157 -15.25 -8.83 -24.14
N SER A 158 -15.83 -7.73 -23.64
CA SER A 158 -16.90 -7.00 -24.32
C SER A 158 -16.42 -6.37 -25.62
N LYS A 159 -15.24 -5.72 -25.64
CA LYS A 159 -14.63 -5.12 -26.83
C LYS A 159 -14.27 -6.16 -27.89
N VAL A 160 -13.72 -7.31 -27.47
CA VAL A 160 -13.41 -8.44 -28.38
C VAL A 160 -14.69 -8.97 -29.02
N ALA A 161 -15.78 -9.08 -28.23
CA ALA A 161 -17.09 -9.51 -28.73
C ALA A 161 -17.69 -8.52 -29.74
N GLU A 162 -17.43 -7.22 -29.59
CA GLU A 162 -17.89 -6.15 -30.49
C GLU A 162 -16.99 -5.96 -31.72
N GLY A 163 -15.84 -6.66 -31.79
CA GLY A 163 -14.92 -6.63 -32.94
C GLY A 163 -14.06 -5.35 -33.00
N GLU A 164 -13.98 -4.58 -31.95
CA GLU A 164 -13.09 -3.41 -31.87
C GLU A 164 -11.61 -3.84 -31.78
N LYS A 165 -10.81 -3.42 -32.75
CA LYS A 165 -9.36 -3.56 -32.69
C LYS A 165 -8.79 -2.51 -31.71
N GLU A 166 -7.95 -2.92 -30.77
CA GLU A 166 -7.21 -1.99 -29.92
C GLU A 166 -6.50 -0.92 -30.75
N THR A 167 -6.90 0.32 -30.57
CA THR A 167 -6.07 1.46 -30.95
C THR A 167 -4.99 1.61 -29.90
N LYS A 168 -3.76 1.14 -30.21
CA LYS A 168 -2.60 1.47 -29.40
C LYS A 168 -2.47 3.00 -29.35
N THR A 169 -2.78 3.59 -28.21
CA THR A 169 -2.49 5.01 -27.96
C THR A 169 -0.98 5.14 -27.87
N GLU A 170 -0.36 5.63 -28.93
CA GLU A 170 1.06 5.98 -28.88
C GLU A 170 1.24 7.07 -27.83
N ALA A 171 1.97 6.75 -26.77
CA ALA A 171 2.38 7.76 -25.81
C ALA A 171 3.25 8.78 -26.56
N LYS A 172 2.86 10.07 -26.50
CA LYS A 172 3.68 11.15 -27.04
C LYS A 172 5.06 11.06 -26.42
N GLU A 173 6.09 11.06 -27.25
CA GLU A 173 7.46 11.17 -26.79
C GLU A 173 7.61 12.57 -26.14
N GLU A 174 7.95 12.58 -24.86
CA GLU A 174 8.28 13.80 -24.16
C GLU A 174 9.71 14.19 -24.56
N GLU A 175 9.88 15.31 -25.25
CA GLU A 175 11.20 15.86 -25.55
C GLU A 175 11.75 16.54 -24.31
N TYR A 176 12.89 16.07 -23.81
CA TYR A 176 13.60 16.65 -22.68
C TYR A 176 14.85 17.40 -23.13
N ARG A 177 15.18 18.48 -22.43
CA ARG A 177 16.44 19.19 -22.59
C ARG A 177 17.62 18.31 -22.15
N PHE A 178 18.62 18.16 -23.02
CA PHE A 178 19.90 17.51 -22.74
C PHE A 178 20.94 18.55 -22.36
N VAL A 179 21.51 18.44 -21.16
CA VAL A 179 22.33 19.52 -20.56
C VAL A 179 23.73 19.06 -20.15
N ASP A 180 24.27 18.02 -20.79
CA ASP A 180 25.55 17.40 -20.38
C ASP A 180 26.79 18.31 -20.51
N ASN A 181 26.74 19.32 -21.39
CA ASN A 181 27.83 20.24 -21.63
C ASN A 181 27.58 21.66 -21.08
N GLU A 182 26.55 21.87 -20.27
CA GLU A 182 26.22 23.15 -19.69
C GLU A 182 26.90 23.36 -18.33
N ARG A 183 27.06 24.63 -17.92
CA ARG A 183 27.43 24.95 -16.54
C ARG A 183 26.39 24.39 -15.60
N ILE A 184 26.83 23.61 -14.61
CA ILE A 184 25.94 23.00 -13.63
C ILE A 184 25.31 24.08 -12.76
N LYS A 185 23.97 24.04 -12.69
CA LYS A 185 23.12 24.87 -11.84
C LYS A 185 22.14 23.96 -11.10
N THR A 186 22.41 23.73 -9.83
CA THR A 186 21.62 22.82 -9.00
C THR A 186 20.58 23.59 -8.21
N GLY A 187 19.32 23.14 -8.24
CA GLY A 187 18.27 23.52 -7.30
C GLY A 187 18.11 22.47 -6.21
N VAL A 188 18.09 22.89 -4.96
CA VAL A 188 17.85 22.04 -3.79
C VAL A 188 16.49 22.39 -3.19
N PHE A 189 15.61 21.40 -3.09
CA PHE A 189 14.27 21.57 -2.52
C PHE A 189 14.11 20.68 -1.28
N VAL A 190 13.88 21.30 -0.13
CA VAL A 190 13.77 20.63 1.16
C VAL A 190 12.32 20.57 1.59
N CYS A 191 11.82 19.39 1.94
CA CYS A 191 10.43 19.19 2.34
C CYS A 191 10.29 19.16 3.86
N HIS A 192 9.34 19.93 4.41
CA HIS A 192 8.98 19.84 5.83
C HIS A 192 8.25 18.52 6.17
N CYS A 193 7.48 17.97 5.22
CA CYS A 193 6.60 16.81 5.46
C CYS A 193 5.73 16.98 6.72
N GLY A 194 5.20 18.18 6.94
CA GLY A 194 4.57 18.57 8.20
C GLY A 194 5.53 18.40 9.36
N THR A 195 5.07 17.77 10.43
CA THR A 195 5.90 17.52 11.64
C THR A 195 6.84 16.32 11.50
N ASN A 196 6.75 15.55 10.40
CA ASN A 196 7.57 14.33 10.26
C ASN A 196 9.06 14.64 9.99
N ILE A 197 9.36 15.74 9.32
CA ILE A 197 10.73 16.20 9.11
C ILE A 197 10.97 17.45 9.96
N ALA A 198 10.21 18.51 9.73
CA ALA A 198 10.41 19.80 10.41
C ALA A 198 10.13 19.78 11.94
N GLY A 199 9.54 18.72 12.48
CA GLY A 199 9.42 18.52 13.94
C GLY A 199 10.69 17.99 14.60
N VAL A 200 11.74 17.67 13.83
CA VAL A 200 12.99 17.07 14.32
C VAL A 200 14.22 17.70 13.65
N VAL A 201 14.11 18.05 12.38
CA VAL A 201 15.18 18.65 11.57
C VAL A 201 14.91 20.15 11.43
N ASP A 202 15.91 20.98 11.70
CA ASP A 202 15.85 22.39 11.39
C ASP A 202 15.98 22.59 9.86
N VAL A 203 14.79 22.65 9.23
CA VAL A 203 14.69 22.70 7.76
C VAL A 203 15.19 24.04 7.21
N GLU A 204 15.02 25.12 7.96
CA GLU A 204 15.48 26.45 7.56
C GLU A 204 17.02 26.49 7.55
N ASP A 205 17.68 26.02 8.62
CA ASP A 205 19.15 25.95 8.73
C ASP A 205 19.75 25.13 7.57
N ILE A 206 19.25 23.91 7.33
CA ILE A 206 19.83 23.07 6.28
C ILE A 206 19.57 23.61 4.86
N THR A 207 18.50 24.37 4.66
CA THR A 207 18.21 25.04 3.38
C THR A 207 19.16 26.20 3.15
N GLU A 208 19.36 27.06 4.15
CA GLU A 208 20.31 28.16 4.11
C GLU A 208 21.74 27.66 3.83
N ARG A 209 22.17 26.64 4.56
CA ARG A 209 23.48 25.99 4.35
C ARG A 209 23.61 25.30 2.98
N ALA A 210 22.53 24.86 2.38
CA ALA A 210 22.54 24.24 1.08
C ALA A 210 22.82 25.25 -0.04
N GLU A 211 22.50 26.53 0.14
CA GLU A 211 22.86 27.61 -0.84
C GLU A 211 24.36 27.76 -1.02
N ASP A 212 25.14 27.51 0.04
CA ASP A 212 26.59 27.60 0.00
C ASP A 212 27.28 26.37 -0.64
N LEU A 213 26.53 25.34 -1.00
CA LEU A 213 27.10 24.16 -1.62
C LEU A 213 27.57 24.43 -3.05
N PRO A 214 28.69 23.83 -3.48
CA PRO A 214 29.22 24.03 -4.83
C PRO A 214 28.19 23.69 -5.92
N PHE A 215 27.98 24.65 -6.85
CA PHE A 215 27.05 24.54 -7.98
C PHE A 215 25.55 24.54 -7.58
N VAL A 216 25.23 24.90 -6.37
CA VAL A 216 23.85 25.22 -5.99
C VAL A 216 23.61 26.69 -6.34
N GLU A 217 22.59 26.94 -7.16
CA GLU A 217 22.17 28.29 -7.58
C GLU A 217 20.85 28.68 -6.86
N HIS A 218 20.21 27.73 -6.21
CA HIS A 218 18.96 27.94 -5.49
C HIS A 218 18.70 26.85 -4.48
N ALA A 219 18.34 27.21 -3.26
CA ALA A 219 17.77 26.30 -2.29
C ALA A 219 16.46 26.88 -1.74
N GLU A 220 15.47 26.05 -1.52
CA GLU A 220 14.14 26.46 -1.03
C GLU A 220 13.51 25.34 -0.21
N ASP A 221 12.93 25.69 0.92
CA ASP A 221 12.15 24.77 1.73
C ASP A 221 10.65 24.91 1.45
N VAL A 222 9.95 23.80 1.44
CA VAL A 222 8.53 23.75 1.09
C VAL A 222 7.79 22.82 2.03
N ARG A 223 6.66 23.28 2.56
CA ARG A 223 5.88 22.52 3.55
C ARG A 223 5.45 21.14 3.06
N TYR A 224 5.01 21.04 1.80
CA TYR A 224 4.58 19.78 1.17
C TYR A 224 4.99 19.75 -0.31
N LEU A 225 6.23 19.38 -0.59
CA LEU A 225 6.75 19.28 -1.96
C LEU A 225 5.96 18.31 -2.86
N CYS A 226 5.37 17.28 -2.29
CA CYS A 226 4.58 16.29 -3.03
C CYS A 226 3.19 16.78 -3.44
N SER A 227 2.73 17.94 -2.97
CA SER A 227 1.48 18.55 -3.45
C SER A 227 1.60 19.03 -4.90
N SER A 228 0.47 19.32 -5.56
CA SER A 228 0.46 19.95 -6.89
C SER A 228 1.27 21.24 -6.89
N ASP A 229 1.02 22.11 -5.92
CA ASP A 229 1.67 23.41 -5.82
C ASP A 229 3.20 23.27 -5.62
N GLY A 230 3.64 22.29 -4.81
CA GLY A 230 5.07 22.01 -4.62
C GLY A 230 5.74 21.47 -5.88
N GLN A 231 5.04 20.65 -6.65
CA GLN A 231 5.54 20.17 -7.94
C GLN A 231 5.64 21.29 -8.99
N ASP A 232 4.63 22.16 -9.03
CA ASP A 232 4.57 23.30 -9.95
C ASP A 232 5.65 24.34 -9.59
N LEU A 233 5.92 24.53 -8.28
CA LEU A 233 7.02 25.37 -7.79
C LEU A 233 8.38 24.88 -8.31
N ILE A 234 8.65 23.56 -8.22
CA ILE A 234 9.90 22.99 -8.79
C ILE A 234 10.01 23.34 -10.27
N GLY A 235 8.91 23.18 -11.03
CA GLY A 235 8.87 23.53 -12.45
C GLY A 235 9.18 25.01 -12.70
N GLN A 236 8.55 25.91 -11.96
CA GLN A 236 8.80 27.36 -12.04
C GLN A 236 10.25 27.72 -11.76
N ARG A 237 10.85 27.14 -10.72
CA ARG A 237 12.26 27.42 -10.39
C ARG A 237 13.24 26.88 -11.42
N ILE A 238 12.91 25.73 -12.06
CA ILE A 238 13.71 25.21 -13.19
C ILE A 238 13.78 26.27 -14.31
N GLU A 239 12.65 26.86 -14.65
CA GLU A 239 12.57 27.87 -15.71
C GLU A 239 13.21 29.21 -15.29
N GLU A 240 12.80 29.75 -14.12
CA GLU A 240 13.26 31.11 -13.66
C GLU A 240 14.76 31.17 -13.38
N LYS A 241 15.35 30.10 -12.85
CA LYS A 241 16.75 30.04 -12.46
C LYS A 241 17.61 29.28 -13.47
N ASP A 242 17.01 28.81 -14.56
CA ASP A 242 17.67 27.98 -15.57
C ASP A 242 18.39 26.77 -14.93
N LEU A 243 17.72 26.10 -13.97
CA LEU A 243 18.29 24.97 -13.26
C LEU A 243 18.42 23.77 -14.19
N ASN A 244 19.52 23.04 -14.05
CA ASN A 244 19.77 21.83 -14.84
C ASN A 244 20.16 20.60 -14.02
N ARG A 245 20.12 20.71 -12.69
CA ARG A 245 20.20 19.60 -11.73
C ARG A 245 19.23 19.89 -10.60
N ILE A 246 18.53 18.86 -10.16
CA ILE A 246 17.54 19.00 -9.09
C ILE A 246 17.85 18.02 -7.96
N VAL A 247 17.85 18.51 -6.74
CA VAL A 247 17.90 17.70 -5.52
C VAL A 247 16.60 17.88 -4.77
N VAL A 248 15.94 16.79 -4.43
CA VAL A 248 14.74 16.77 -3.60
C VAL A 248 15.07 16.04 -2.30
N ALA A 249 15.19 16.80 -1.21
CA ALA A 249 15.39 16.28 0.13
C ALA A 249 14.03 16.13 0.83
N SER A 250 13.53 14.90 0.95
CA SER A 250 12.19 14.66 1.48
C SER A 250 12.02 13.24 2.03
N CYS A 251 10.86 12.64 1.87
CA CYS A 251 10.57 11.26 2.27
C CYS A 251 11.27 10.22 1.37
N THR A 252 10.87 8.95 1.51
CA THR A 252 11.49 7.85 0.75
C THR A 252 11.30 7.97 -0.77
N PRO A 253 12.37 7.82 -1.56
CA PRO A 253 12.29 7.73 -3.02
C PRO A 253 11.33 6.66 -3.53
N ARG A 254 11.16 5.57 -2.78
CA ARG A 254 10.26 4.46 -3.14
C ARG A 254 8.81 4.89 -3.36
N THR A 255 8.39 5.97 -2.70
CA THR A 255 7.01 6.46 -2.78
C THR A 255 6.85 7.57 -3.81
N HIS A 256 7.75 8.57 -3.81
CA HIS A 256 7.51 9.84 -4.51
C HIS A 256 8.54 10.18 -5.58
N GLU A 257 9.59 9.38 -5.78
CA GLU A 257 10.56 9.65 -6.85
C GLU A 257 9.90 9.71 -8.24
N PRO A 258 8.97 8.80 -8.61
CA PRO A 258 8.29 8.90 -9.90
C PRO A 258 7.45 10.18 -10.06
N LEU A 259 6.90 10.70 -8.96
CA LEU A 259 6.10 11.92 -8.95
C LEU A 259 6.98 13.13 -9.24
N PHE A 260 8.11 13.27 -8.55
CA PHE A 260 9.05 14.37 -8.77
C PHE A 260 9.74 14.29 -10.12
N LYS A 261 10.08 13.08 -10.61
CA LYS A 261 10.58 12.88 -11.97
C LYS A 261 9.59 13.37 -13.03
N LYS A 262 8.29 13.14 -12.83
CA LYS A 262 7.25 13.69 -13.72
C LYS A 262 7.15 15.20 -13.63
N ALA A 263 7.32 15.81 -12.45
CA ALA A 263 7.31 17.26 -12.29
C ALA A 263 8.48 17.91 -13.05
N VAL A 264 9.69 17.38 -12.89
CA VAL A 264 10.89 17.81 -13.59
C VAL A 264 10.75 17.64 -15.12
N ALA A 265 10.19 16.53 -15.56
CA ALA A 265 9.92 16.25 -16.96
C ALA A 265 8.92 17.25 -17.58
N ARG A 266 7.85 17.59 -16.86
CA ARG A 266 6.87 18.60 -17.29
C ARG A 266 7.50 19.99 -17.48
N ALA A 267 8.55 20.31 -16.72
CA ALA A 267 9.36 21.51 -16.89
C ALA A 267 10.41 21.37 -18.01
N GLY A 268 10.35 20.32 -18.83
CA GLY A 268 11.25 20.13 -19.96
C GLY A 268 12.68 19.70 -19.61
N LEU A 269 12.99 19.44 -18.34
CA LEU A 269 14.30 18.94 -17.91
C LEU A 269 14.32 17.41 -17.88
N ASN A 270 15.44 16.80 -18.31
CA ASN A 270 15.59 15.36 -18.29
C ASN A 270 15.41 14.81 -16.85
N PRO A 271 14.45 13.90 -16.60
CA PRO A 271 14.09 13.44 -15.25
C PRO A 271 15.19 12.66 -14.51
N TYR A 272 16.22 12.23 -15.21
CA TYR A 272 17.39 11.55 -14.62
C TYR A 272 18.43 12.53 -14.05
N LEU A 273 18.24 13.83 -14.26
CA LEU A 273 19.03 14.90 -13.64
C LEU A 273 18.48 15.31 -12.26
N MET A 274 17.44 14.63 -11.77
CA MET A 274 16.89 14.78 -10.44
C MET A 274 17.38 13.67 -9.53
N ILE A 275 17.88 14.05 -8.36
CA ILE A 275 18.31 13.16 -7.28
C ILE A 275 17.41 13.40 -6.08
N MET A 276 16.82 12.34 -5.55
CA MET A 276 16.06 12.38 -4.32
C MET A 276 16.86 11.80 -3.16
N THR A 277 16.86 12.48 -2.01
CA THR A 277 17.48 12.01 -0.78
C THR A 277 16.45 11.92 0.35
N ASN A 278 16.56 10.87 1.17
CA ASN A 278 15.58 10.57 2.21
C ASN A 278 16.05 11.12 3.56
N ILE A 279 15.46 12.26 3.96
CA ILE A 279 15.70 12.90 5.25
C ILE A 279 14.57 12.63 6.26
N ARG A 280 13.63 11.72 5.95
CA ARG A 280 12.57 11.29 6.84
C ARG A 280 12.86 9.93 7.45
N ASP A 281 12.70 8.87 6.67
CA ASP A 281 12.80 7.48 7.17
C ASP A 281 14.24 7.12 7.56
N GLN A 282 15.24 7.72 6.93
CA GLN A 282 16.65 7.47 7.18
C GLN A 282 17.29 8.48 8.15
N ASP A 283 16.53 9.49 8.58
CA ASP A 283 17.03 10.57 9.42
C ASP A 283 16.05 11.00 10.51
N SER A 284 15.08 11.88 10.25
CA SER A 284 14.21 12.45 11.29
C SER A 284 13.46 11.38 12.12
N TRP A 285 13.10 10.26 11.54
CA TRP A 285 12.47 9.15 12.28
C TRP A 285 13.44 8.33 13.11
N VAL A 286 14.72 8.31 12.73
CA VAL A 286 15.77 7.57 13.43
C VAL A 286 16.36 8.37 14.59
N HIS A 287 16.39 9.71 14.44
CA HIS A 287 17.05 10.62 15.38
C HIS A 287 16.07 11.56 16.09
N ARG A 288 14.84 11.12 16.35
CA ARG A 288 13.78 11.93 16.97
C ARG A 288 14.15 12.57 18.30
N GLU A 289 15.07 11.96 19.04
CA GLU A 289 15.47 12.41 20.38
C GLU A 289 16.70 13.35 20.35
N ASP A 290 17.26 13.62 19.17
CA ASP A 290 18.47 14.44 19.03
C ASP A 290 18.38 15.30 17.76
N GLU A 291 17.66 16.41 17.87
CA GLU A 291 17.39 17.35 16.77
C GLU A 291 18.69 17.89 16.14
N ALA A 292 19.73 18.14 16.93
CA ALA A 292 21.00 18.63 16.44
C ALA A 292 21.68 17.59 15.53
N LYS A 293 21.72 16.32 15.93
CA LYS A 293 22.27 15.27 15.10
C LYS A 293 21.42 14.97 13.87
N ALA A 294 20.08 15.04 13.99
CA ALA A 294 19.19 14.92 12.86
C ALA A 294 19.45 16.01 11.83
N THR A 295 19.54 17.27 12.27
CA THR A 295 19.82 18.40 11.38
C THR A 295 21.18 18.24 10.66
N GLU A 296 22.24 17.89 11.37
CA GLU A 296 23.56 17.65 10.77
C GLU A 296 23.55 16.51 9.77
N LYS A 297 22.88 15.40 10.09
CA LYS A 297 22.77 14.26 9.19
C LYS A 297 21.92 14.58 7.95
N ALA A 298 20.81 15.31 8.10
CA ALA A 298 20.01 15.77 6.98
C ALA A 298 20.85 16.62 6.02
N TYR A 299 21.65 17.54 6.55
CA TYR A 299 22.57 18.36 5.76
C TYR A 299 23.63 17.51 5.06
N ASP A 300 24.23 16.52 5.71
CA ASP A 300 25.18 15.60 5.09
C ASP A 300 24.56 14.79 3.94
N LEU A 301 23.31 14.37 4.10
CA LEU A 301 22.55 13.68 3.06
C LEU A 301 22.28 14.60 1.85
N ILE A 302 21.95 15.88 2.08
CA ILE A 302 21.78 16.90 1.04
C ILE A 302 23.09 17.15 0.32
N LYS A 303 24.18 17.32 1.04
CA LYS A 303 25.54 17.46 0.49
C LYS A 303 25.92 16.31 -0.44
N GLY A 304 25.66 15.08 0.01
CA GLY A 304 25.87 13.87 -0.77
C GLY A 304 25.00 13.83 -2.04
N ALA A 305 23.74 14.23 -1.93
CA ALA A 305 22.81 14.30 -3.06
C ALA A 305 23.21 15.37 -4.07
N ALA A 306 23.62 16.56 -3.63
CA ALA A 306 24.13 17.63 -4.48
C ALA A 306 25.41 17.21 -5.23
N ALA A 307 26.32 16.54 -4.54
CA ALA A 307 27.53 15.99 -5.15
C ALA A 307 27.22 14.90 -6.19
N LYS A 308 26.20 14.08 -5.96
CA LYS A 308 25.71 13.08 -6.91
C LYS A 308 25.02 13.74 -8.11
N ALA A 309 24.16 14.73 -7.88
CA ALA A 309 23.44 15.47 -8.93
C ALA A 309 24.41 16.13 -9.92
N ARG A 310 25.51 16.70 -9.40
CA ARG A 310 26.56 17.28 -10.23
C ARG A 310 27.20 16.30 -11.21
N LYS A 311 27.19 15.00 -10.89
CA LYS A 311 27.75 13.94 -11.74
C LYS A 311 26.67 13.20 -12.55
N ALA A 312 25.41 13.59 -12.42
CA ALA A 312 24.32 12.99 -13.19
C ALA A 312 24.39 13.44 -14.66
N HIS A 313 24.08 12.51 -15.54
CA HIS A 313 24.00 12.74 -16.98
C HIS A 313 22.56 12.56 -17.47
N SER A 314 22.22 13.26 -18.54
CA SER A 314 20.95 13.05 -19.23
C SER A 314 20.90 11.64 -19.82
N LEU A 315 19.85 10.91 -19.53
CA LEU A 315 19.65 9.57 -20.06
C LEU A 315 18.50 9.54 -21.05
N ASN A 316 18.70 8.83 -22.15
CA ASN A 316 17.65 8.52 -23.09
C ASN A 316 16.81 7.33 -22.57
N ARG A 317 15.52 7.37 -22.89
CA ARG A 317 14.68 6.17 -22.77
C ARG A 317 14.89 5.31 -24.02
N GLU A 318 15.36 4.10 -23.82
CA GLU A 318 15.46 3.13 -24.90
C GLU A 318 14.13 2.37 -25.00
N LYS A 319 13.60 2.25 -26.22
CA LYS A 319 12.48 1.35 -26.51
C LYS A 319 13.06 -0.04 -26.70
N ILE A 320 12.71 -0.95 -25.81
CA ILE A 320 13.06 -2.36 -25.94
C ILE A 320 11.83 -3.13 -26.42
N GLU A 321 12.06 -4.02 -27.38
CA GLU A 321 11.03 -5.00 -27.73
C GLU A 321 10.76 -5.89 -26.52
N LYS A 322 9.50 -6.07 -26.19
CA LYS A 322 9.08 -6.93 -25.09
C LYS A 322 8.30 -8.13 -25.62
N ILE A 323 8.45 -9.24 -24.97
CA ILE A 323 7.63 -10.42 -25.16
C ILE A 323 6.43 -10.29 -24.23
N ASP A 324 5.22 -10.25 -24.81
CA ASP A 324 3.96 -10.11 -24.05
C ASP A 324 3.44 -11.47 -23.55
N ASN A 325 4.32 -12.29 -22.97
CA ASN A 325 3.97 -13.56 -22.37
C ASN A 325 4.04 -13.47 -20.85
N ALA A 326 3.20 -14.21 -20.17
CA ALA A 326 3.20 -14.31 -18.73
C ALA A 326 3.74 -15.66 -18.25
N PHE A 327 4.48 -15.64 -17.14
CA PHE A 327 5.02 -16.84 -16.52
C PHE A 327 4.60 -16.89 -15.06
N VAL A 328 3.95 -17.96 -14.66
CA VAL A 328 3.42 -18.15 -13.30
C VAL A 328 4.06 -19.36 -12.66
N ILE A 329 4.56 -19.17 -11.44
CA ILE A 329 5.25 -20.20 -10.66
C ILE A 329 4.35 -20.69 -9.54
N GLY A 330 4.04 -22.00 -9.57
CA GLY A 330 3.24 -22.69 -8.58
C GLY A 330 1.77 -22.87 -8.99
N GLY A 331 1.34 -24.12 -9.10
CA GLY A 331 0.00 -24.53 -9.51
C GLY A 331 -0.99 -24.68 -8.36
N GLY A 332 -0.81 -23.95 -7.25
CA GLY A 332 -1.83 -23.82 -6.20
C GLY A 332 -2.99 -22.93 -6.65
N VAL A 333 -3.99 -22.72 -5.80
CA VAL A 333 -5.17 -21.90 -6.11
C VAL A 333 -4.78 -20.49 -6.59
N ALA A 334 -3.84 -19.84 -5.91
CA ALA A 334 -3.38 -18.51 -6.28
C ALA A 334 -2.74 -18.48 -7.68
N GLY A 335 -1.81 -19.42 -7.96
CA GLY A 335 -1.17 -19.47 -9.28
C GLY A 335 -2.12 -19.85 -10.41
N MET A 336 -2.99 -20.83 -10.18
CA MET A 336 -4.04 -21.20 -11.16
C MET A 336 -4.96 -20.01 -11.47
N THR A 337 -5.41 -19.30 -10.44
CA THR A 337 -6.28 -18.12 -10.62
C THR A 337 -5.56 -17.01 -11.37
N SER A 338 -4.30 -16.70 -11.00
CA SER A 338 -3.51 -15.67 -11.69
C SER A 338 -3.25 -16.04 -13.15
N ALA A 339 -2.88 -17.29 -13.41
CA ALA A 339 -2.62 -17.76 -14.78
C ALA A 339 -3.88 -17.69 -15.64
N LEU A 340 -5.02 -18.11 -15.11
CA LEU A 340 -6.29 -18.04 -15.81
C LEU A 340 -6.69 -16.61 -16.13
N GLN A 341 -6.58 -15.69 -15.16
CA GLN A 341 -6.91 -14.28 -15.39
C GLN A 341 -5.99 -13.62 -16.43
N LEU A 342 -4.70 -13.94 -16.43
CA LEU A 342 -3.77 -13.44 -17.44
C LEU A 342 -4.12 -13.97 -18.83
N ALA A 343 -4.44 -15.25 -18.94
CA ALA A 343 -4.86 -15.87 -20.20
C ALA A 343 -6.21 -15.30 -20.70
N ASP A 344 -7.17 -15.08 -19.80
CA ASP A 344 -8.44 -14.42 -20.09
C ASP A 344 -8.27 -12.96 -20.58
N LEU A 345 -7.20 -12.28 -20.17
CA LEU A 345 -6.80 -10.96 -20.68
C LEU A 345 -6.05 -11.01 -22.02
N GLY A 346 -5.90 -12.20 -22.61
CA GLY A 346 -5.28 -12.38 -23.93
C GLY A 346 -3.77 -12.62 -23.90
N PHE A 347 -3.14 -12.78 -22.75
CA PHE A 347 -1.70 -13.08 -22.66
C PHE A 347 -1.44 -14.57 -22.77
N GLN A 348 -0.54 -14.97 -23.69
CA GLN A 348 0.02 -16.32 -23.65
C GLN A 348 0.67 -16.57 -22.29
N THR A 349 0.18 -17.55 -21.54
CA THR A 349 0.57 -17.76 -20.14
C THR A 349 1.11 -19.17 -19.93
N TYR A 350 2.23 -19.26 -19.21
CA TYR A 350 2.89 -20.50 -18.86
C TYR A 350 2.82 -20.71 -17.35
N LEU A 351 2.22 -21.81 -16.89
CA LEU A 351 2.10 -22.18 -15.48
C LEU A 351 3.02 -23.36 -15.18
N ILE A 352 3.97 -23.17 -14.27
CA ILE A 352 4.86 -24.24 -13.81
C ILE A 352 4.47 -24.74 -12.41
N GLU A 353 4.39 -26.07 -12.27
CA GLU A 353 4.15 -26.75 -11.03
C GLU A 353 5.17 -27.88 -10.82
N LYS A 354 5.77 -27.90 -9.63
CA LYS A 354 6.76 -28.91 -9.24
C LYS A 354 6.17 -30.30 -9.04
N ASP A 355 4.92 -30.34 -8.57
CA ASP A 355 4.20 -31.57 -8.32
C ASP A 355 3.53 -32.11 -9.58
N SER A 356 3.13 -33.38 -9.57
CA SER A 356 2.40 -34.01 -10.68
C SER A 356 0.96 -33.50 -10.83
N GLN A 357 0.43 -32.81 -9.82
CA GLN A 357 -0.95 -32.34 -9.79
C GLN A 357 -1.05 -30.86 -9.41
N LEU A 358 -1.95 -30.15 -10.10
CA LEU A 358 -2.37 -28.82 -9.70
C LEU A 358 -3.22 -28.83 -8.43
N GLY A 359 -3.39 -27.69 -7.78
CA GLY A 359 -4.26 -27.48 -6.61
C GLY A 359 -3.53 -27.26 -5.31
N GLY A 360 -2.26 -27.67 -5.21
CA GLY A 360 -1.43 -27.45 -4.02
C GLY A 360 -2.11 -27.90 -2.72
N ASN A 361 -2.07 -27.08 -1.68
CA ASN A 361 -2.68 -27.38 -0.39
C ASN A 361 -4.22 -27.50 -0.43
N ALA A 362 -4.90 -26.89 -1.39
CA ALA A 362 -6.34 -26.97 -1.51
C ALA A 362 -6.85 -28.39 -1.81
N ASN A 363 -6.00 -29.26 -2.39
CA ASN A 363 -6.31 -30.67 -2.57
C ASN A 363 -6.48 -31.44 -1.25
N LYS A 364 -5.99 -30.90 -0.13
CA LYS A 364 -6.04 -31.50 1.21
C LYS A 364 -7.22 -30.97 2.03
N LEU A 365 -7.92 -29.95 1.54
CA LEU A 365 -9.05 -29.34 2.22
C LEU A 365 -10.35 -30.01 1.78
N MET A 366 -11.24 -30.27 2.73
CA MET A 366 -12.52 -30.94 2.45
C MET A 366 -13.67 -29.94 2.28
N LEU A 367 -13.78 -28.99 3.19
CA LEU A 367 -14.91 -28.07 3.28
C LEU A 367 -14.43 -26.62 3.51
N THR A 368 -15.23 -25.65 3.08
CA THR A 368 -15.13 -24.25 3.51
C THR A 368 -15.68 -24.10 4.93
N MET A 369 -15.55 -22.92 5.52
CA MET A 369 -16.15 -22.61 6.83
C MET A 369 -17.67 -22.70 6.82
N ASP A 370 -18.32 -22.44 5.68
CA ASP A 370 -19.78 -22.61 5.47
C ASP A 370 -20.19 -24.05 5.08
N GLY A 371 -19.26 -25.01 5.14
CA GLY A 371 -19.52 -26.42 4.87
C GLY A 371 -19.62 -26.79 3.39
N LYS A 372 -19.21 -25.93 2.46
CA LYS A 372 -19.18 -26.25 1.02
C LYS A 372 -17.95 -27.09 0.65
N PRO A 373 -18.09 -28.12 -0.21
CA PRO A 373 -16.97 -28.93 -0.65
C PRO A 373 -15.95 -28.12 -1.48
N ILE A 374 -14.71 -28.02 -1.00
CA ILE A 374 -13.62 -27.33 -1.72
C ILE A 374 -13.19 -28.09 -2.97
N VAL A 375 -13.31 -29.40 -2.97
CA VAL A 375 -12.90 -30.27 -4.09
C VAL A 375 -13.57 -29.86 -5.41
N ASN A 376 -14.83 -29.45 -5.38
CA ASN A 376 -15.56 -29.03 -6.58
C ASN A 376 -14.97 -27.76 -7.17
N PHE A 377 -14.68 -26.77 -6.33
CA PHE A 377 -14.04 -25.51 -6.74
C PHE A 377 -12.64 -25.76 -7.33
N VAL A 378 -11.84 -26.60 -6.68
CA VAL A 378 -10.47 -26.90 -7.12
C VAL A 378 -10.49 -27.64 -8.46
N ASN A 379 -11.40 -28.59 -8.64
CA ASN A 379 -11.52 -29.32 -9.91
C ASN A 379 -12.02 -28.42 -11.05
N ASP A 380 -13.03 -27.59 -10.83
CA ASP A 380 -13.49 -26.59 -11.81
C ASP A 380 -12.37 -25.65 -12.24
N LEU A 381 -11.57 -25.18 -11.28
CA LEU A 381 -10.42 -24.32 -11.58
C LEU A 381 -9.33 -25.06 -12.38
N LYS A 382 -9.01 -26.31 -12.02
CA LYS A 382 -8.10 -27.16 -12.80
C LYS A 382 -8.56 -27.38 -14.23
N ASP A 383 -9.85 -27.65 -14.41
CA ASP A 383 -10.44 -27.87 -15.72
C ASP A 383 -10.37 -26.62 -16.59
N LYS A 384 -10.67 -25.43 -16.03
CA LYS A 384 -10.52 -24.17 -16.72
C LYS A 384 -9.07 -23.91 -17.13
N VAL A 385 -8.13 -24.11 -16.23
CA VAL A 385 -6.69 -23.92 -16.48
C VAL A 385 -6.17 -24.89 -17.56
N ASN A 386 -6.53 -26.17 -17.49
CA ASN A 386 -6.06 -27.17 -18.45
C ASN A 386 -6.67 -27.01 -19.85
N ASN A 387 -7.85 -26.41 -19.96
CA ASN A 387 -8.57 -26.27 -21.25
C ASN A 387 -8.49 -24.86 -21.84
N HIS A 388 -7.81 -23.92 -21.22
CA HIS A 388 -7.70 -22.56 -21.74
C HIS A 388 -6.71 -22.49 -22.91
N PRO A 389 -7.10 -21.93 -24.08
CA PRO A 389 -6.28 -21.96 -25.30
C PRO A 389 -4.96 -21.17 -25.21
N LEU A 390 -4.88 -20.16 -24.34
CA LEU A 390 -3.68 -19.34 -24.10
C LEU A 390 -2.92 -19.73 -22.85
N LEU A 391 -3.18 -20.91 -22.25
CA LEU A 391 -2.53 -21.34 -21.03
C LEU A 391 -1.88 -22.71 -21.21
N GLU A 392 -0.56 -22.75 -21.05
CA GLU A 392 0.21 -23.98 -21.06
C GLU A 392 0.68 -24.36 -19.65
N VAL A 393 0.49 -25.63 -19.27
CA VAL A 393 0.79 -26.13 -17.93
C VAL A 393 1.94 -27.12 -17.96
N TYR A 394 2.99 -26.84 -17.22
CA TYR A 394 4.18 -27.69 -17.05
C TYR A 394 4.20 -28.28 -15.63
N LYS A 395 3.75 -29.52 -15.49
CA LYS A 395 3.78 -30.30 -14.24
C LYS A 395 5.09 -31.06 -14.11
N ASN A 396 5.51 -31.37 -12.88
CA ASN A 396 6.81 -32.01 -12.56
C ASN A 396 8.02 -31.18 -13.04
N HIS A 397 7.88 -29.85 -13.07
CA HIS A 397 8.93 -28.94 -13.49
C HIS A 397 9.29 -27.98 -12.37
N THR A 398 10.58 -27.75 -12.21
CA THR A 398 11.15 -26.73 -11.31
C THR A 398 12.00 -25.77 -12.11
N ILE A 399 12.11 -24.55 -11.61
CA ILE A 399 12.96 -23.54 -12.23
C ILE A 399 14.40 -23.75 -11.74
N GLU A 400 15.30 -23.94 -12.69
CA GLU A 400 16.73 -24.05 -12.40
C GLU A 400 17.39 -22.67 -12.37
N LYS A 401 17.03 -21.80 -13.31
CA LYS A 401 17.63 -20.47 -13.45
C LYS A 401 16.64 -19.46 -14.01
N ILE A 402 16.78 -18.20 -13.61
CA ILE A 402 16.07 -17.07 -14.18
C ILE A 402 17.09 -16.02 -14.58
N GLU A 403 17.08 -15.61 -15.83
CA GLU A 403 17.96 -14.58 -16.38
C GLU A 403 17.14 -13.53 -17.15
N GLY A 404 17.76 -12.37 -17.42
CA GLY A 404 17.15 -11.32 -18.21
C GLY A 404 16.54 -10.21 -17.38
N TYR A 405 15.58 -9.53 -17.96
CA TYR A 405 14.93 -8.35 -17.41
C TYR A 405 13.46 -8.27 -17.85
N VAL A 406 12.71 -7.33 -17.29
CA VAL A 406 11.28 -7.13 -17.59
C VAL A 406 11.04 -7.04 -19.09
N GLY A 407 10.19 -7.94 -19.63
CA GLY A 407 9.91 -8.08 -21.04
C GLY A 407 10.82 -9.06 -21.80
N ASN A 408 11.90 -9.56 -21.18
CA ASN A 408 12.87 -10.48 -21.79
C ASN A 408 13.44 -11.48 -20.78
N TYR A 409 12.60 -12.05 -19.92
CA TYR A 409 13.02 -13.11 -19.01
C TYR A 409 13.20 -14.44 -19.76
N LYS A 410 14.21 -15.19 -19.33
CA LYS A 410 14.48 -16.58 -19.74
C LYS A 410 14.47 -17.47 -18.50
N PHE A 411 13.76 -18.57 -18.58
CA PHE A 411 13.57 -19.55 -17.52
C PHE A 411 14.13 -20.90 -17.93
#